data_901614d62c86a947d4c2be2646bf92dc
#
_entry.id   901614d62c86a947d4c2be2646bf92dc
#
_cell.length_a   1.000
_cell.length_b   1.000
_cell.length_c   1.000
_cell.angle_alpha   90.00
_cell.angle_beta   90.00
_cell.angle_gamma   90.00
#
_symmetry.space_group_name_H-M   'P 1'
#
loop_
_entity.id
_entity.type
_entity.pdbx_description
1 polymer ?
#
loop_
_entity_poly.entity_id
_entity_poly.type
_entity_poly.pdbx_seq_one_letter_code
_entity_poly.pdbx_strand_id
1 'polypeptide(L)'
;MEAVKKVFIALSAVLVWTAIPAVSANAVSVGQSCAKTTLGTRVSIRVNKKPVIVVCRNVAGRKKWIRAAVQTLTTTTTSTSTTVPEPVINYTDIVDTIDPTLHTITIKGMQPRTYYLNVPPKYTAGTATPLVLALHSRTTNATVILANSQILSWAESMNFIVAGLNGAVYEGASSWNAGNCCTNATTYEENDLLFASTVIDFVSSKYSVDKSRIWAIGHSNGGMMAYRLACDLSEKITAVAVVTGALVDDTCNPTKPVSTLHIHGNLDPTIPFHGGGKFETPSIFHSVQEMAYKNSCTGSPRDSSDEIEERYIWTCTSGVETQLVNYQEQSHGWAPGYTEEILRFLFAHPRTP
;
A
#
# COMPACT_ATOMS: atom_id res chain seq x y z
N MET A 1 36.65 -63.97 24.99
CA MET A 1 36.69 -62.48 24.95
C MET A 1 36.60 -62.09 23.50
N GLU A 2 35.35 -61.89 23.04
CA GLU A 2 35.02 -61.61 21.64
C GLU A 2 34.99 -60.10 21.39
N ALA A 3 35.69 -59.68 20.34
CA ALA A 3 35.73 -58.30 19.88
C ALA A 3 34.56 -58.05 18.93
N VAL A 4 33.62 -57.15 19.30
CA VAL A 4 32.51 -56.73 18.50
C VAL A 4 33.01 -55.67 17.48
N LYS A 5 33.06 -56.03 16.19
CA LYS A 5 33.32 -55.11 15.09
C LYS A 5 32.07 -54.25 14.83
N LYS A 6 32.17 -52.92 15.04
CA LYS A 6 31.17 -51.96 14.58
C LYS A 6 31.38 -51.69 13.11
N VAL A 7 30.38 -52.06 12.31
CA VAL A 7 30.29 -51.69 10.91
C VAL A 7 29.64 -50.32 10.81
N PHE A 8 30.36 -49.29 10.32
CA PHE A 8 29.80 -48.00 9.91
C PHE A 8 29.28 -48.11 8.52
N ILE A 9 27.95 -48.03 8.35
CA ILE A 9 27.32 -47.84 7.04
C ILE A 9 27.23 -46.34 6.80
N ALA A 10 28.03 -45.82 5.87
CA ALA A 10 27.91 -44.46 5.41
C ALA A 10 26.74 -44.37 4.42
N LEU A 11 25.64 -43.74 4.83
CA LEU A 11 24.56 -43.33 3.91
C LEU A 11 25.00 -42.08 3.16
N SER A 12 25.40 -42.23 1.90
CA SER A 12 25.60 -41.11 1.01
C SER A 12 24.23 -40.62 0.53
N ALA A 13 23.74 -39.53 1.09
CA ALA A 13 22.57 -38.82 0.57
C ALA A 13 22.96 -38.14 -0.74
N VAL A 14 22.51 -38.70 -1.85
CA VAL A 14 22.57 -38.05 -3.15
C VAL A 14 21.48 -36.95 -3.19
N LEU A 15 21.87 -35.72 -3.02
CA LEU A 15 21.01 -34.55 -3.29
C LEU A 15 20.79 -34.48 -4.79
N VAL A 16 19.65 -34.95 -5.25
CA VAL A 16 19.17 -34.67 -6.60
C VAL A 16 18.67 -33.22 -6.62
N TRP A 17 19.52 -32.34 -7.09
CA TRP A 17 19.10 -31.00 -7.48
C TRP A 17 18.23 -31.12 -8.74
N THR A 18 16.90 -31.07 -8.60
CA THR A 18 16.02 -30.84 -9.73
C THR A 18 16.17 -29.35 -10.12
N ALA A 19 16.99 -29.11 -11.09
CA ALA A 19 17.07 -27.80 -11.73
C ALA A 19 15.69 -27.46 -12.30
N ILE A 20 15.04 -26.42 -11.76
CA ILE A 20 13.88 -25.80 -12.39
C ILE A 20 14.40 -25.28 -13.73
N PRO A 21 13.85 -25.68 -14.88
CA PRO A 21 14.35 -25.20 -16.16
C PRO A 21 14.14 -23.68 -16.22
N ALA A 22 15.24 -22.93 -16.26
CA ALA A 22 15.21 -21.52 -16.61
C ALA A 22 14.54 -21.42 -18.00
N VAL A 23 13.39 -20.76 -18.07
CA VAL A 23 12.73 -20.48 -19.35
C VAL A 23 13.71 -19.65 -20.17
N SER A 24 14.25 -20.25 -21.23
CA SER A 24 15.18 -19.56 -22.12
C SER A 24 14.53 -18.28 -22.64
N ALA A 25 15.18 -17.14 -22.45
CA ALA A 25 14.69 -15.82 -22.89
C ALA A 25 14.42 -15.73 -24.42
N ASN A 26 14.84 -16.72 -25.17
CA ASN A 26 14.62 -16.83 -26.63
C ASN A 26 13.26 -17.43 -27.01
N ALA A 27 12.47 -17.94 -26.06
CA ALA A 27 11.20 -18.62 -26.32
C ALA A 27 9.96 -17.74 -26.15
N VAL A 28 10.14 -16.45 -25.78
CA VAL A 28 9.02 -15.55 -25.52
C VAL A 28 8.91 -14.51 -26.62
N SER A 29 7.75 -14.42 -27.28
CA SER A 29 7.45 -13.36 -28.24
C SER A 29 6.07 -12.76 -28.00
N VAL A 30 5.91 -11.49 -28.45
CA VAL A 30 4.65 -10.77 -28.32
C VAL A 30 3.51 -11.53 -29.01
N GLY A 31 2.38 -11.69 -28.34
CA GLY A 31 1.20 -12.39 -28.84
C GLY A 31 1.17 -13.91 -28.58
N GLN A 32 2.30 -14.51 -28.17
CA GLN A 32 2.32 -15.92 -27.78
C GLN A 32 1.61 -16.18 -26.46
N SER A 33 1.15 -17.42 -26.27
CA SER A 33 0.51 -17.85 -25.03
C SER A 33 1.51 -17.90 -23.87
N CYS A 34 1.13 -17.35 -22.72
CA CYS A 34 1.82 -17.48 -21.45
C CYS A 34 1.01 -18.31 -20.43
N ALA A 35 0.28 -19.32 -20.91
CA ALA A 35 -0.68 -20.10 -20.11
C ALA A 35 -0.09 -20.72 -18.83
N LYS A 36 1.21 -21.06 -18.84
CA LYS A 36 1.95 -21.63 -17.70
C LYS A 36 2.62 -20.58 -16.82
N THR A 37 2.42 -19.28 -17.11
CA THR A 37 3.08 -18.19 -16.42
C THR A 37 2.06 -17.42 -15.58
N THR A 38 2.48 -16.92 -14.42
CA THR A 38 1.66 -16.04 -13.58
C THR A 38 1.33 -14.75 -14.33
N LEU A 39 0.09 -14.25 -14.20
CA LEU A 39 -0.29 -12.95 -14.75
C LEU A 39 0.57 -11.85 -14.13
N GLY A 40 0.94 -10.85 -14.91
CA GLY A 40 1.83 -9.78 -14.46
C GLY A 40 3.32 -10.08 -14.59
N THR A 41 3.73 -11.36 -14.81
CA THR A 41 5.14 -11.70 -15.04
C THR A 41 5.70 -10.88 -16.19
N ARG A 42 6.81 -10.18 -15.96
CA ARG A 42 7.53 -9.38 -16.97
C ARG A 42 8.79 -10.11 -17.41
N VAL A 43 9.04 -10.11 -18.69
CA VAL A 43 10.26 -10.70 -19.29
C VAL A 43 10.86 -9.69 -20.26
N SER A 44 12.17 -9.48 -20.18
CA SER A 44 12.91 -8.70 -21.18
C SER A 44 13.24 -9.59 -22.37
N ILE A 45 12.77 -9.22 -23.54
CA ILE A 45 13.09 -9.89 -24.81
C ILE A 45 13.76 -8.91 -25.76
N ARG A 46 14.45 -9.43 -26.79
CA ARG A 46 15.01 -8.57 -27.85
C ARG A 46 14.15 -8.65 -29.10
N VAL A 47 13.68 -7.49 -29.55
CA VAL A 47 12.97 -7.33 -30.82
C VAL A 47 13.81 -6.38 -31.68
N ASN A 48 14.28 -6.85 -32.84
CA ASN A 48 15.19 -6.08 -33.70
C ASN A 48 16.42 -5.51 -32.96
N LYS A 49 17.08 -6.36 -32.14
CA LYS A 49 18.24 -6.05 -31.30
C LYS A 49 17.98 -5.03 -30.16
N LYS A 50 16.77 -4.48 -30.01
CA LYS A 50 16.38 -3.58 -28.92
C LYS A 50 15.70 -4.37 -27.79
N PRO A 51 16.01 -4.06 -26.52
CA PRO A 51 15.32 -4.69 -25.41
C PRO A 51 13.84 -4.23 -25.37
N VAL A 52 12.94 -5.16 -25.18
CA VAL A 52 11.50 -4.92 -25.06
C VAL A 52 11.01 -5.70 -23.85
N ILE A 53 10.32 -5.04 -22.95
CA ILE A 53 9.67 -5.70 -21.82
C ILE A 53 8.30 -6.19 -22.31
N VAL A 54 8.01 -7.46 -22.09
CA VAL A 54 6.70 -8.06 -22.31
C VAL A 54 6.12 -8.53 -20.99
N VAL A 55 4.82 -8.41 -20.85
CA VAL A 55 4.08 -8.82 -19.65
C VAL A 55 3.00 -9.83 -20.01
N CYS A 56 2.84 -10.87 -19.19
CA CYS A 56 1.79 -11.86 -19.35
C CYS A 56 0.46 -11.27 -18.87
N ARG A 57 -0.50 -11.07 -19.77
CA ARG A 57 -1.85 -10.55 -19.45
C ARG A 57 -2.96 -11.43 -20.03
N ASN A 58 -4.13 -11.33 -19.43
CA ASN A 58 -5.35 -11.93 -19.97
C ASN A 58 -5.88 -11.02 -21.08
N VAL A 59 -5.94 -11.54 -22.31
CA VAL A 59 -6.46 -10.82 -23.47
C VAL A 59 -7.56 -11.70 -24.09
N ALA A 60 -8.80 -11.24 -24.01
CA ALA A 60 -9.97 -11.96 -24.51
C ALA A 60 -10.05 -13.42 -23.97
N GLY A 61 -9.89 -13.60 -22.66
CA GLY A 61 -9.99 -14.90 -21.99
C GLY A 61 -8.77 -15.81 -22.15
N ARG A 62 -7.68 -15.35 -22.79
CA ARG A 62 -6.46 -16.13 -22.98
C ARG A 62 -5.23 -15.38 -22.46
N LYS A 63 -4.35 -16.07 -21.71
CA LYS A 63 -3.07 -15.50 -21.27
C LYS A 63 -2.12 -15.33 -22.44
N LYS A 64 -1.67 -14.10 -22.70
CA LYS A 64 -0.74 -13.77 -23.79
C LYS A 64 0.35 -12.81 -23.32
N TRP A 65 1.53 -12.94 -23.97
CA TRP A 65 2.60 -11.94 -23.82
C TRP A 65 2.26 -10.70 -24.66
N ILE A 66 2.13 -9.53 -24.02
CA ILE A 66 1.94 -8.26 -24.68
C ILE A 66 3.11 -7.33 -24.35
N ARG A 67 3.40 -6.38 -25.21
CA ARG A 67 4.41 -5.35 -24.91
C ARG A 67 3.91 -4.56 -23.69
N ALA A 68 4.78 -4.42 -22.69
CA ALA A 68 4.56 -3.40 -21.66
C ALA A 68 4.64 -2.03 -22.37
N ALA A 69 3.68 -1.15 -22.10
CA ALA A 69 3.75 0.21 -22.62
C ALA A 69 5.01 0.87 -22.07
N VAL A 70 5.98 1.12 -22.95
CA VAL A 70 7.09 2.00 -22.63
C VAL A 70 6.56 3.40 -22.87
N GLN A 71 6.30 4.16 -21.83
CA GLN A 71 6.12 5.59 -21.97
C GLN A 71 7.47 6.16 -22.39
N THR A 72 7.63 6.37 -23.68
CA THR A 72 8.72 7.19 -24.21
C THR A 72 8.37 8.62 -23.86
N LEU A 73 9.11 9.22 -22.92
CA LEU A 73 9.11 10.66 -22.73
C LEU A 73 9.64 11.29 -24.04
N THR A 74 8.73 11.58 -24.95
CA THR A 74 8.99 12.50 -26.05
C THR A 74 8.48 13.84 -25.57
N THR A 75 9.40 14.70 -25.16
CA THR A 75 9.17 16.12 -25.00
C THR A 75 8.72 16.70 -26.33
N THR A 76 7.43 16.83 -26.50
CA THR A 76 6.85 17.77 -27.46
C THR A 76 5.78 18.53 -26.70
N THR A 77 6.16 19.74 -26.32
CA THR A 77 5.28 20.77 -25.81
C THR A 77 4.17 21.05 -26.83
N THR A 78 3.00 20.49 -26.60
CA THR A 78 1.74 21.11 -27.02
C THR A 78 0.72 20.69 -25.96
N SER A 79 0.55 21.59 -24.99
CA SER A 79 -0.41 21.50 -23.92
C SER A 79 -1.80 21.65 -24.50
N THR A 80 -2.54 20.55 -24.62
CA THR A 80 -3.98 20.53 -24.51
C THR A 80 -4.32 19.56 -23.41
N SER A 81 -4.25 20.07 -22.19
CA SER A 81 -4.76 19.43 -21.00
C SER A 81 -6.29 19.35 -21.12
N THR A 82 -6.81 18.23 -21.59
CA THR A 82 -8.18 17.84 -21.26
C THR A 82 -8.12 17.27 -19.82
N THR A 83 -8.10 18.20 -18.86
CA THR A 83 -8.45 17.88 -17.48
C THR A 83 -9.89 17.37 -17.52
N VAL A 84 -10.10 16.08 -17.25
CA VAL A 84 -11.40 15.62 -16.75
C VAL A 84 -11.67 16.50 -15.54
N PRO A 85 -12.74 17.33 -15.54
CA PRO A 85 -12.98 18.22 -14.41
C PRO A 85 -13.16 17.34 -13.18
N GLU A 86 -12.36 17.62 -12.14
CA GLU A 86 -12.56 17.06 -10.82
C GLU A 86 -14.04 17.28 -10.45
N PRO A 87 -14.78 16.25 -9.98
CA PRO A 87 -16.19 16.44 -9.67
C PRO A 87 -16.29 17.58 -8.64
N VAL A 88 -16.98 18.64 -9.00
CA VAL A 88 -17.23 19.76 -8.09
C VAL A 88 -18.10 19.22 -6.95
N ILE A 89 -17.47 18.93 -5.81
CA ILE A 89 -18.16 18.52 -4.61
C ILE A 89 -18.80 19.78 -4.03
N ASN A 90 -20.11 19.86 -4.13
CA ASN A 90 -20.86 20.92 -3.47
C ASN A 90 -20.99 20.51 -1.99
N TYR A 91 -20.23 21.14 -1.10
CA TYR A 91 -20.24 20.85 0.34
C TYR A 91 -21.61 21.06 1.01
N THR A 92 -22.56 21.75 0.34
CA THR A 92 -23.95 21.83 0.78
C THR A 92 -24.69 20.50 0.68
N ASP A 93 -24.21 19.55 -0.13
CA ASP A 93 -24.78 18.21 -0.27
C ASP A 93 -24.18 17.19 0.71
N ILE A 94 -23.25 17.65 1.57
CA ILE A 94 -22.63 16.83 2.63
C ILE A 94 -23.40 17.09 3.91
N VAL A 95 -24.14 16.10 4.38
CA VAL A 95 -24.85 16.15 5.67
C VAL A 95 -23.97 15.46 6.71
N ASP A 96 -23.52 16.25 7.70
CA ASP A 96 -22.80 15.75 8.86
C ASP A 96 -23.79 15.56 10.01
N THR A 97 -24.10 14.31 10.35
CA THR A 97 -24.97 14.01 11.47
C THR A 97 -24.18 14.01 12.77
N ILE A 98 -24.59 14.85 13.69
CA ILE A 98 -23.83 15.20 14.91
C ILE A 98 -23.94 14.08 15.94
N ASP A 99 -23.00 13.15 15.89
CA ASP A 99 -22.48 12.42 17.04
C ASP A 99 -21.09 13.04 17.34
N PRO A 100 -20.73 13.45 18.55
CA PRO A 100 -19.46 14.11 18.80
C PRO A 100 -18.21 13.31 18.42
N THR A 101 -18.37 12.03 18.09
CA THR A 101 -17.28 11.13 17.68
C THR A 101 -17.50 10.48 16.33
N LEU A 102 -18.74 10.24 15.92
CA LEU A 102 -19.10 9.59 14.66
C LEU A 102 -19.76 10.59 13.71
N HIS A 103 -19.22 10.67 12.50
CA HIS A 103 -19.70 11.53 11.43
C HIS A 103 -20.19 10.72 10.26
N THR A 104 -21.22 11.21 9.56
CA THR A 104 -21.73 10.62 8.32
C THR A 104 -21.54 11.62 7.18
N ILE A 105 -20.94 11.15 6.09
CA ILE A 105 -20.80 11.91 4.85
C ILE A 105 -21.68 11.26 3.78
N THR A 106 -22.52 12.08 3.15
CA THR A 106 -23.30 11.67 1.97
C THR A 106 -22.75 12.40 0.76
N ILE A 107 -22.21 11.62 -0.18
CA ILE A 107 -21.68 12.14 -1.46
C ILE A 107 -22.67 11.69 -2.54
N LYS A 108 -23.08 12.62 -3.41
CA LYS A 108 -24.02 12.32 -4.49
C LYS A 108 -23.55 11.15 -5.35
N GLY A 109 -24.36 10.12 -5.49
CA GLY A 109 -24.04 8.91 -6.26
C GLY A 109 -23.29 7.83 -5.48
N MET A 110 -23.00 8.04 -4.20
CA MET A 110 -22.41 7.04 -3.30
C MET A 110 -23.38 6.68 -2.18
N GLN A 111 -23.20 5.49 -1.59
CA GLN A 111 -23.85 5.18 -0.32
C GLN A 111 -23.31 6.07 0.80
N PRO A 112 -24.10 6.40 1.84
CA PRO A 112 -23.61 7.15 2.99
C PRO A 112 -22.42 6.44 3.63
N ARG A 113 -21.35 7.18 3.93
CA ARG A 113 -20.13 6.66 4.56
C ARG A 113 -19.94 7.33 5.91
N THR A 114 -19.32 6.61 6.81
CA THR A 114 -19.08 7.13 8.16
C THR A 114 -17.59 7.16 8.49
N TYR A 115 -17.21 8.06 9.41
CA TYR A 115 -15.88 8.12 9.98
C TYR A 115 -15.96 8.62 11.42
N TYR A 116 -15.02 8.21 12.26
CA TYR A 116 -14.81 8.76 13.60
C TYR A 116 -13.79 9.88 13.53
N LEU A 117 -14.11 11.05 14.10
CA LEU A 117 -13.18 12.18 14.19
C LEU A 117 -12.77 12.41 15.64
N ASN A 118 -11.47 12.39 15.90
CA ASN A 118 -10.88 12.81 17.15
C ASN A 118 -10.04 14.08 16.95
N VAL A 119 -10.45 15.16 17.59
CA VAL A 119 -9.67 16.40 17.68
C VAL A 119 -9.01 16.43 19.05
N PRO A 120 -7.69 16.49 19.15
CA PRO A 120 -7.01 16.37 20.44
C PRO A 120 -7.33 17.57 21.35
N PRO A 121 -7.38 17.39 22.68
CA PRO A 121 -7.68 18.47 23.62
C PRO A 121 -6.74 19.68 23.53
N LYS A 122 -5.51 19.46 23.04
CA LYS A 122 -4.49 20.52 22.84
C LYS A 122 -4.64 21.27 21.52
N TYR A 123 -5.61 20.89 20.67
CA TYR A 123 -5.85 21.60 19.41
C TYR A 123 -6.14 23.09 19.67
N THR A 124 -5.52 23.94 18.88
CA THR A 124 -5.75 25.39 18.92
C THR A 124 -6.08 25.88 17.51
N ALA A 125 -7.23 26.53 17.36
CA ALA A 125 -7.63 27.12 16.08
C ALA A 125 -6.57 28.12 15.59
N GLY A 126 -6.25 28.07 14.30
CA GLY A 126 -5.17 28.85 13.69
C GLY A 126 -3.78 28.23 13.80
N THR A 127 -3.59 27.16 14.59
CA THR A 127 -2.32 26.41 14.64
C THR A 127 -2.39 25.19 13.74
N ALA A 128 -1.49 25.14 12.75
CA ALA A 128 -1.42 24.05 11.80
C ALA A 128 -1.17 22.69 12.49
N THR A 129 -2.14 21.77 12.44
CA THR A 129 -2.17 20.52 13.17
C THR A 129 -2.19 19.34 12.21
N PRO A 130 -1.34 18.29 12.36
CA PRO A 130 -1.33 17.14 11.49
C PRO A 130 -2.67 16.39 11.46
N LEU A 131 -2.98 15.71 10.35
CA LEU A 131 -4.14 14.84 10.19
C LEU A 131 -3.70 13.41 9.83
N VAL A 132 -4.20 12.43 10.56
CA VAL A 132 -4.03 11.00 10.29
C VAL A 132 -5.36 10.40 9.86
N LEU A 133 -5.40 9.78 8.68
CA LEU A 133 -6.47 8.87 8.27
C LEU A 133 -6.12 7.46 8.74
N ALA A 134 -7.00 6.82 9.51
CA ALA A 134 -6.81 5.44 9.98
C ALA A 134 -7.77 4.49 9.24
N LEU A 135 -7.20 3.47 8.56
CA LEU A 135 -7.89 2.57 7.64
C LEU A 135 -7.88 1.14 8.19
N HIS A 136 -9.06 0.62 8.51
CA HIS A 136 -9.24 -0.70 9.11
C HIS A 136 -9.02 -1.85 8.12
N SER A 137 -8.81 -3.06 8.64
CA SER A 137 -8.71 -4.29 7.85
C SER A 137 -10.07 -4.75 7.33
N ARG A 138 -10.07 -5.65 6.34
CA ARG A 138 -11.29 -6.26 5.81
C ARG A 138 -12.14 -6.86 6.93
N THR A 139 -13.47 -6.74 6.82
CA THR A 139 -14.49 -7.26 7.76
C THR A 139 -14.46 -6.65 9.16
N THR A 140 -13.71 -5.57 9.35
CA THR A 140 -13.69 -4.81 10.61
C THR A 140 -14.21 -3.39 10.37
N ASN A 141 -13.96 -2.46 11.27
CA ASN A 141 -14.40 -1.07 11.17
C ASN A 141 -13.39 -0.12 11.81
N ALA A 142 -13.66 1.18 11.73
CA ALA A 142 -12.79 2.22 12.27
C ALA A 142 -12.49 2.04 13.76
N THR A 143 -13.46 1.62 14.59
CA THR A 143 -13.21 1.45 16.03
C THR A 143 -12.16 0.38 16.31
N VAL A 144 -12.08 -0.67 15.45
CA VAL A 144 -11.09 -1.73 15.60
C VAL A 144 -9.67 -1.22 15.31
N ILE A 145 -9.46 -0.45 14.22
CA ILE A 145 -8.13 0.09 13.94
C ILE A 145 -7.73 1.14 14.98
N LEU A 146 -8.65 1.99 15.42
CA LEU A 146 -8.38 2.99 16.46
C LEU A 146 -7.97 2.33 17.78
N ALA A 147 -8.63 1.23 18.17
CA ALA A 147 -8.31 0.48 19.38
C ALA A 147 -6.98 -0.29 19.26
N ASN A 148 -6.79 -1.05 18.17
CA ASN A 148 -5.60 -1.88 17.99
C ASN A 148 -4.31 -1.04 17.88
N SER A 149 -4.39 0.11 17.22
CA SER A 149 -3.26 1.01 17.08
C SER A 149 -3.05 1.92 18.29
N GLN A 150 -4.05 2.04 19.16
CA GLN A 150 -4.06 3.04 20.27
C GLN A 150 -3.76 4.47 19.80
N ILE A 151 -4.05 4.76 18.51
CA ILE A 151 -3.67 6.02 17.87
C ILE A 151 -4.28 7.26 18.55
N LEU A 152 -5.45 7.09 19.19
CA LEU A 152 -6.11 8.19 19.88
C LEU A 152 -5.32 8.69 21.10
N SER A 153 -4.76 7.78 21.91
CA SER A 153 -3.91 8.15 23.05
C SER A 153 -2.65 8.88 22.59
N TRP A 154 -2.09 8.47 21.47
CA TRP A 154 -0.96 9.16 20.84
C TRP A 154 -1.37 10.54 20.30
N ALA A 155 -2.56 10.64 19.68
CA ALA A 155 -3.09 11.90 19.18
C ALA A 155 -3.24 12.96 20.29
N GLU A 156 -3.73 12.56 21.45
CA GLU A 156 -3.82 13.44 22.62
C GLU A 156 -2.46 13.89 23.13
N SER A 157 -1.47 13.01 23.15
CA SER A 157 -0.12 13.31 23.63
C SER A 157 0.67 14.20 22.69
N MET A 158 0.63 13.89 21.36
CA MET A 158 1.44 14.51 20.31
C MET A 158 0.71 15.61 19.53
N ASN A 159 -0.56 15.87 19.83
CA ASN A 159 -1.39 16.92 19.23
C ASN A 159 -1.57 16.79 17.71
N PHE A 160 -2.26 15.74 17.27
CA PHE A 160 -2.69 15.57 15.89
C PHE A 160 -4.15 15.09 15.79
N ILE A 161 -4.83 15.45 14.70
CA ILE A 161 -6.21 15.06 14.43
C ILE A 161 -6.22 13.64 13.85
N VAL A 162 -7.19 12.81 14.24
CA VAL A 162 -7.38 11.46 13.69
C VAL A 162 -8.77 11.35 13.08
N ALA A 163 -8.84 10.89 11.83
CA ALA A 163 -10.07 10.45 11.19
C ALA A 163 -10.00 8.93 10.96
N GLY A 164 -10.75 8.16 11.73
CA GLY A 164 -10.91 6.73 11.55
C GLY A 164 -12.03 6.46 10.54
N LEU A 165 -11.69 6.08 9.31
CA LEU A 165 -12.65 5.90 8.22
C LEU A 165 -13.27 4.50 8.26
N ASN A 166 -14.57 4.39 7.90
CA ASN A 166 -15.25 3.12 7.69
C ASN A 166 -15.32 2.78 6.20
N GLY A 167 -14.83 1.60 5.83
CA GLY A 167 -14.95 1.01 4.50
C GLY A 167 -16.41 0.76 4.11
N ALA A 168 -16.68 0.66 2.82
CA ALA A 168 -17.99 0.32 2.31
C ALA A 168 -18.41 -1.09 2.75
N VAL A 169 -19.70 -1.27 3.04
CA VAL A 169 -20.26 -2.56 3.47
C VAL A 169 -21.06 -3.17 2.34
N TYR A 170 -20.61 -4.34 1.88
CA TYR A 170 -21.31 -5.16 0.91
C TYR A 170 -21.40 -6.59 1.44
N GLU A 171 -22.58 -7.20 1.32
CA GLU A 171 -22.82 -8.58 1.77
C GLU A 171 -22.42 -8.81 3.25
N GLY A 172 -22.63 -7.81 4.09
CA GLY A 172 -22.30 -7.86 5.51
C GLY A 172 -20.82 -7.74 5.86
N ALA A 173 -19.94 -7.48 4.88
CA ALA A 173 -18.50 -7.31 5.07
C ALA A 173 -18.05 -5.92 4.65
N SER A 174 -17.38 -5.21 5.54
CA SER A 174 -16.74 -3.93 5.22
C SER A 174 -15.37 -4.15 4.57
N SER A 175 -15.02 -3.32 3.61
CA SER A 175 -13.73 -3.39 2.92
C SER A 175 -13.44 -2.13 2.14
N TRP A 176 -12.22 -2.05 1.59
CA TRP A 176 -11.72 -0.97 0.73
C TRP A 176 -11.50 -1.48 -0.68
N ASN A 177 -11.82 -0.66 -1.66
CA ASN A 177 -11.39 -0.82 -3.04
C ASN A 177 -9.95 -0.32 -3.16
N ALA A 178 -9.00 -1.22 -2.90
CA ALA A 178 -7.57 -0.89 -2.90
C ALA A 178 -6.85 -1.26 -4.21
N GLY A 179 -7.58 -1.55 -5.28
CA GLY A 179 -7.03 -1.99 -6.56
C GLY A 179 -7.36 -3.46 -6.88
N ASN A 180 -6.41 -4.23 -7.37
CA ASN A 180 -6.63 -5.58 -7.93
C ASN A 180 -6.86 -6.70 -6.91
N CYS A 181 -7.09 -6.41 -5.65
CA CYS A 181 -7.37 -7.38 -4.59
C CYS A 181 -8.72 -7.07 -3.96
N CYS A 182 -9.42 -8.00 -3.78
CA CYS A 182 -9.72 -9.24 -3.14
C CYS A 182 -10.94 -9.02 -2.27
N THR A 183 -11.73 -7.93 -2.52
CA THR A 183 -12.81 -7.47 -1.67
C THR A 183 -14.07 -7.14 -2.45
N ASN A 184 -15.20 -7.12 -1.74
CA ASN A 184 -16.47 -6.72 -2.31
C ASN A 184 -16.44 -5.26 -2.77
N ALA A 185 -15.77 -4.35 -2.03
CA ALA A 185 -15.62 -2.94 -2.44
C ALA A 185 -14.92 -2.80 -3.79
N THR A 186 -13.91 -3.65 -4.09
CA THR A 186 -13.29 -3.70 -5.42
C THR A 186 -14.25 -4.22 -6.48
N THR A 187 -15.02 -5.28 -6.17
CA THR A 187 -16.01 -5.87 -7.08
C THR A 187 -17.12 -4.87 -7.44
N TYR A 188 -17.55 -4.06 -6.49
CA TYR A 188 -18.58 -3.02 -6.68
C TYR A 188 -18.00 -1.66 -7.08
N GLU A 189 -16.70 -1.60 -7.40
CA GLU A 189 -16.00 -0.39 -7.86
C GLU A 189 -16.21 0.83 -6.94
N GLU A 190 -16.22 0.58 -5.60
CA GLU A 190 -16.46 1.65 -4.62
C GLU A 190 -15.45 2.77 -4.74
N ASN A 191 -15.90 4.02 -4.70
CA ASN A 191 -15.04 5.19 -4.85
C ASN A 191 -14.48 5.65 -3.50
N ASP A 192 -13.64 4.82 -2.88
CA ASP A 192 -12.99 5.11 -1.61
C ASP A 192 -12.00 6.28 -1.68
N LEU A 193 -11.46 6.58 -2.87
CA LEU A 193 -10.61 7.76 -3.09
C LEU A 193 -11.40 9.05 -2.89
N LEU A 194 -12.59 9.14 -3.51
CA LEU A 194 -13.47 10.30 -3.35
C LEU A 194 -13.90 10.47 -1.89
N PHE A 195 -14.25 9.37 -1.21
CA PHE A 195 -14.60 9.40 0.21
C PHE A 195 -13.44 9.93 1.06
N ALA A 196 -12.23 9.37 0.94
CA ALA A 196 -11.06 9.79 1.71
C ALA A 196 -10.69 11.26 1.40
N SER A 197 -10.71 11.66 0.12
CA SER A 197 -10.47 13.03 -0.30
C SER A 197 -11.49 14.00 0.31
N THR A 198 -12.78 13.62 0.32
CA THR A 198 -13.86 14.44 0.90
C THR A 198 -13.69 14.61 2.40
N VAL A 199 -13.30 13.52 3.13
CA VAL A 199 -13.02 13.63 4.56
C VAL A 199 -11.86 14.59 4.83
N ILE A 200 -10.76 14.50 4.06
CA ILE A 200 -9.63 15.43 4.21
C ILE A 200 -10.09 16.88 4.01
N ASP A 201 -10.84 17.15 2.95
CA ASP A 201 -11.30 18.50 2.62
C ASP A 201 -12.28 19.04 3.67
N PHE A 202 -13.22 18.20 4.11
CA PHE A 202 -14.19 18.57 5.14
C PHE A 202 -13.49 18.88 6.47
N VAL A 203 -12.61 18.02 6.95
CA VAL A 203 -11.83 18.25 8.18
C VAL A 203 -10.97 19.50 8.04
N SER A 204 -10.31 19.71 6.90
CA SER A 204 -9.50 20.90 6.64
C SER A 204 -10.33 22.18 6.54
N SER A 205 -11.62 22.10 6.23
CA SER A 205 -12.53 23.26 6.21
C SER A 205 -12.97 23.69 7.61
N LYS A 206 -12.93 22.77 8.57
CA LYS A 206 -13.36 23.00 9.97
C LYS A 206 -12.20 23.25 10.93
N TYR A 207 -11.04 22.68 10.63
CA TYR A 207 -9.88 22.69 11.51
C TYR A 207 -8.64 23.19 10.74
N SER A 208 -7.69 23.78 11.47
CA SER A 208 -6.41 24.24 10.92
C SER A 208 -5.48 23.06 10.65
N VAL A 209 -5.79 22.27 9.60
CA VAL A 209 -4.99 21.11 9.23
C VAL A 209 -3.67 21.56 8.58
N ASP A 210 -2.58 20.96 8.99
CA ASP A 210 -1.27 21.11 8.36
C ASP A 210 -1.19 20.30 7.05
N LYS A 211 -1.27 20.99 5.91
CA LYS A 211 -1.25 20.35 4.60
C LYS A 211 0.08 19.66 4.26
N SER A 212 1.16 19.97 4.99
CA SER A 212 2.44 19.27 4.86
C SER A 212 2.48 17.95 5.66
N ARG A 213 1.48 17.69 6.50
CA ARG A 213 1.39 16.54 7.41
C ARG A 213 -0.01 15.93 7.40
N ILE A 214 -0.46 15.48 6.22
CA ILE A 214 -1.67 14.67 6.05
C ILE A 214 -1.23 13.25 5.74
N TRP A 215 -1.51 12.33 6.63
CA TRP A 215 -0.98 10.98 6.61
C TRP A 215 -2.09 9.94 6.56
N ALA A 216 -1.79 8.75 6.03
CA ALA A 216 -2.67 7.60 6.12
C ALA A 216 -1.93 6.41 6.75
N ILE A 217 -2.59 5.75 7.70
CA ILE A 217 -2.13 4.50 8.28
C ILE A 217 -3.16 3.41 8.03
N GLY A 218 -2.74 2.18 7.78
CA GLY A 218 -3.70 1.12 7.50
C GLY A 218 -3.19 -0.28 7.80
N HIS A 219 -4.12 -1.16 8.18
CA HIS A 219 -3.87 -2.56 8.48
C HIS A 219 -4.47 -3.46 7.39
N SER A 220 -3.68 -4.44 6.87
CA SER A 220 -4.16 -5.44 5.92
C SER A 220 -4.80 -4.78 4.67
N ASN A 221 -6.06 -5.01 4.36
CA ASN A 221 -6.78 -4.33 3.27
C ASN A 221 -6.79 -2.80 3.43
N GLY A 222 -6.83 -2.26 4.68
CA GLY A 222 -6.63 -0.82 4.93
C GLY A 222 -5.20 -0.36 4.63
N GLY A 223 -4.19 -1.22 4.82
CA GLY A 223 -2.82 -0.97 4.39
C GLY A 223 -2.67 -0.94 2.86
N MET A 224 -3.37 -1.84 2.15
CA MET A 224 -3.47 -1.79 0.68
C MET A 224 -4.13 -0.48 0.23
N MET A 225 -5.17 -0.02 0.94
CA MET A 225 -5.82 1.27 0.67
C MET A 225 -4.90 2.44 0.96
N ALA A 226 -4.05 2.39 1.99
CA ALA A 226 -3.06 3.43 2.26
C ALA A 226 -2.06 3.57 1.10
N TYR A 227 -1.61 2.46 0.50
CA TYR A 227 -0.84 2.50 -0.75
C TYR A 227 -1.61 3.19 -1.87
N ARG A 228 -2.88 2.82 -2.07
CA ARG A 228 -3.71 3.44 -3.11
C ARG A 228 -3.87 4.94 -2.89
N LEU A 229 -4.05 5.40 -1.64
CA LEU A 229 -4.08 6.83 -1.32
C LEU A 229 -2.74 7.51 -1.65
N ALA A 230 -1.61 6.85 -1.37
CA ALA A 230 -0.29 7.37 -1.76
C ALA A 230 -0.12 7.49 -3.27
N CYS A 231 -0.74 6.59 -4.05
CA CYS A 231 -0.68 6.63 -5.51
C CYS A 231 -1.59 7.71 -6.10
N ASP A 232 -2.87 7.71 -5.72
CA ASP A 232 -3.93 8.44 -6.42
C ASP A 232 -4.29 9.79 -5.76
N LEU A 233 -3.98 9.94 -4.46
CA LEU A 233 -4.17 11.19 -3.70
C LEU A 233 -2.85 11.80 -3.23
N SER A 234 -1.77 11.59 -3.98
CA SER A 234 -0.43 12.08 -3.65
C SER A 234 -0.33 13.62 -3.56
N GLU A 235 -1.27 14.35 -4.13
CA GLU A 235 -1.37 15.81 -3.94
C GLU A 235 -1.76 16.18 -2.49
N LYS A 236 -2.54 15.34 -1.81
CA LYS A 236 -3.04 15.58 -0.44
C LYS A 236 -2.26 14.77 0.60
N ILE A 237 -2.08 13.46 0.36
CA ILE A 237 -1.37 12.54 1.26
C ILE A 237 0.13 12.77 1.16
N THR A 238 0.79 13.01 2.28
CA THR A 238 2.21 13.34 2.34
C THR A 238 3.11 12.20 2.79
N ALA A 239 2.58 11.31 3.61
CA ALA A 239 3.23 10.05 3.99
C ALA A 239 2.20 8.98 4.34
N VAL A 240 2.59 7.71 4.21
CA VAL A 240 1.77 6.57 4.58
C VAL A 240 2.53 5.56 5.42
N ALA A 241 1.79 4.87 6.31
CA ALA A 241 2.30 3.68 6.97
C ALA A 241 1.37 2.50 6.73
N VAL A 242 1.93 1.43 6.20
CA VAL A 242 1.25 0.20 5.81
C VAL A 242 1.64 -0.90 6.77
N VAL A 243 0.66 -1.51 7.43
CA VAL A 243 0.89 -2.67 8.30
C VAL A 243 0.25 -3.89 7.65
N THR A 244 1.06 -4.92 7.37
CA THR A 244 0.66 -6.22 6.79
C THR A 244 -0.27 -6.10 5.56
N GLY A 245 -0.02 -5.10 4.71
CA GLY A 245 -0.68 -4.92 3.42
C GLY A 245 0.20 -5.36 2.25
N ALA A 246 -0.19 -5.01 1.03
CA ALA A 246 0.62 -5.13 -0.19
C ALA A 246 0.23 -4.04 -1.18
N LEU A 247 1.13 -3.63 -2.05
CA LEU A 247 0.79 -2.76 -3.18
C LEU A 247 0.14 -3.62 -4.28
N VAL A 248 -1.18 -3.55 -4.38
CA VAL A 248 -1.99 -4.36 -5.31
C VAL A 248 -2.58 -3.55 -6.47
N ASP A 249 -2.18 -2.29 -6.58
CA ASP A 249 -2.62 -1.40 -7.66
C ASP A 249 -1.54 -1.31 -8.74
N ASP A 250 -1.77 -1.95 -9.89
CA ASP A 250 -0.88 -1.93 -11.05
C ASP A 250 -0.80 -0.55 -11.73
N THR A 251 -1.75 0.36 -11.42
CA THR A 251 -1.85 1.68 -12.03
C THR A 251 -1.21 2.77 -11.17
N CYS A 252 -0.66 2.41 -10.00
CA CYS A 252 0.00 3.33 -9.08
C CYS A 252 0.98 4.26 -9.80
N ASN A 253 0.70 5.56 -9.77
CA ASN A 253 1.55 6.57 -10.40
C ASN A 253 1.40 7.94 -9.69
N PRO A 254 1.99 8.10 -8.49
CA PRO A 254 1.87 9.34 -7.72
C PRO A 254 2.41 10.54 -8.50
N THR A 255 1.68 11.64 -8.46
CA THR A 255 2.11 12.92 -9.05
C THR A 255 3.16 13.63 -8.20
N LYS A 256 3.13 13.36 -6.88
CA LYS A 256 4.14 13.83 -5.90
C LYS A 256 4.68 12.64 -5.13
N PRO A 257 5.96 12.64 -4.78
CA PRO A 257 6.53 11.62 -3.91
C PRO A 257 5.83 11.58 -2.54
N VAL A 258 5.64 10.35 -2.00
CA VAL A 258 4.96 10.11 -0.72
C VAL A 258 5.84 9.21 0.15
N SER A 259 6.32 9.75 1.27
CA SER A 259 7.12 8.93 2.21
C SER A 259 6.33 7.71 2.68
N THR A 260 6.97 6.55 2.65
CA THR A 260 6.27 5.27 2.85
C THR A 260 7.00 4.40 3.86
N LEU A 261 6.33 4.04 4.95
CA LEU A 261 6.79 2.99 5.86
C LEU A 261 5.92 1.76 5.67
N HIS A 262 6.54 0.61 5.47
CA HIS A 262 5.87 -0.68 5.47
C HIS A 262 6.37 -1.55 6.62
N ILE A 263 5.46 -1.97 7.49
CA ILE A 263 5.74 -2.92 8.57
C ILE A 263 5.05 -4.24 8.26
N HIS A 264 5.80 -5.34 8.34
CA HIS A 264 5.29 -6.68 8.06
C HIS A 264 5.77 -7.71 9.07
N GLY A 265 5.07 -8.84 9.14
CA GLY A 265 5.52 -10.01 9.89
C GLY A 265 5.94 -11.13 8.94
N ASN A 266 7.13 -11.66 9.13
CA ASN A 266 7.66 -12.75 8.29
C ASN A 266 6.82 -14.03 8.34
N LEU A 267 6.08 -14.24 9.43
CA LEU A 267 5.18 -15.38 9.64
C LEU A 267 3.73 -15.07 9.25
N ASP A 268 3.46 -14.04 8.45
CA ASP A 268 2.11 -13.67 8.03
C ASP A 268 1.51 -14.74 7.09
N PRO A 269 0.45 -15.48 7.52
CA PRO A 269 -0.18 -16.50 6.68
C PRO A 269 -1.26 -15.92 5.76
N THR A 270 -1.69 -14.69 5.99
CA THR A 270 -2.80 -14.03 5.28
C THR A 270 -2.29 -13.30 4.05
N ILE A 271 -1.25 -12.50 4.24
CA ILE A 271 -0.51 -11.78 3.19
C ILE A 271 0.96 -12.21 3.33
N PRO A 272 1.38 -13.33 2.72
CA PRO A 272 2.72 -13.86 2.93
C PRO A 272 3.81 -12.89 2.50
N PHE A 273 4.86 -12.74 3.30
CA PHE A 273 5.98 -11.84 3.01
C PHE A 273 6.60 -12.09 1.63
N HIS A 274 6.71 -13.35 1.23
CA HIS A 274 7.24 -13.73 -0.08
C HIS A 274 6.21 -13.70 -1.22
N GLY A 275 5.00 -13.22 -0.93
CA GLY A 275 3.92 -13.13 -1.92
C GLY A 275 3.13 -14.42 -2.12
N GLY A 276 2.14 -14.37 -2.99
CA GLY A 276 1.22 -15.47 -3.24
C GLY A 276 0.08 -15.56 -2.23
N GLY A 277 -0.11 -16.74 -1.63
CA GLY A 277 -1.19 -16.98 -0.68
C GLY A 277 -2.57 -16.93 -1.33
N LYS A 278 -3.60 -16.88 -0.48
CA LYS A 278 -5.03 -16.88 -0.92
C LYS A 278 -5.38 -15.72 -1.86
N PHE A 279 -4.71 -14.60 -1.69
CA PHE A 279 -5.03 -13.36 -2.42
C PHE A 279 -4.07 -13.09 -3.58
N GLU A 280 -3.15 -14.01 -3.87
CA GLU A 280 -2.15 -13.88 -4.96
C GLU A 280 -1.41 -12.52 -4.93
N THR A 281 -1.08 -12.03 -3.73
CA THR A 281 -0.40 -10.74 -3.57
C THR A 281 1.03 -10.79 -4.10
N PRO A 282 1.60 -9.66 -4.57
CA PRO A 282 3.04 -9.56 -4.81
C PRO A 282 3.81 -9.77 -3.50
N SER A 283 5.10 -10.10 -3.59
CA SER A 283 5.94 -10.12 -2.38
C SER A 283 6.01 -8.72 -1.76
N ILE A 284 6.17 -8.67 -0.46
CA ILE A 284 6.20 -7.41 0.28
C ILE A 284 7.43 -6.59 -0.09
N PHE A 285 8.58 -7.24 -0.22
CA PHE A 285 9.79 -6.56 -0.70
C PHE A 285 9.56 -5.91 -2.07
N HIS A 286 8.90 -6.60 -3.00
CA HIS A 286 8.56 -6.03 -4.31
C HIS A 286 7.59 -4.86 -4.20
N SER A 287 6.55 -4.96 -3.36
CA SER A 287 5.59 -3.86 -3.13
C SER A 287 6.29 -2.58 -2.66
N VAL A 288 7.22 -2.70 -1.71
CA VAL A 288 7.95 -1.56 -1.17
C VAL A 288 8.97 -1.03 -2.17
N GLN A 289 9.66 -1.91 -2.89
CA GLN A 289 10.61 -1.53 -3.95
C GLN A 289 9.92 -0.79 -5.10
N GLU A 290 8.72 -1.22 -5.52
CA GLU A 290 7.92 -0.50 -6.53
C GLU A 290 7.54 0.90 -6.02
N MET A 291 7.13 1.03 -4.76
CA MET A 291 6.84 2.34 -4.16
C MET A 291 8.09 3.22 -4.08
N ALA A 292 9.25 2.66 -3.71
CA ALA A 292 10.51 3.37 -3.75
C ALA A 292 10.85 3.87 -5.17
N TYR A 293 10.64 3.02 -6.18
CA TYR A 293 10.82 3.42 -7.59
C TYR A 293 9.87 4.56 -7.98
N LYS A 294 8.60 4.51 -7.58
CA LYS A 294 7.61 5.58 -7.82
C LYS A 294 7.99 6.88 -7.13
N ASN A 295 8.63 6.80 -5.97
CA ASN A 295 9.16 7.94 -5.22
C ASN A 295 10.49 8.47 -5.79
N SER A 296 10.96 7.93 -6.92
CA SER A 296 12.24 8.29 -7.53
C SER A 296 13.45 8.04 -6.61
N CYS A 297 13.37 7.03 -5.76
CA CYS A 297 14.51 6.58 -4.98
C CYS A 297 15.51 5.89 -5.90
N THR A 298 16.80 6.15 -5.71
CA THR A 298 17.89 5.62 -6.55
C THR A 298 18.78 4.69 -5.75
N GLY A 299 19.30 3.66 -6.42
CA GLY A 299 20.22 2.71 -5.82
C GLY A 299 19.57 1.59 -5.02
N SER A 300 20.40 0.79 -4.37
CA SER A 300 19.96 -0.25 -3.45
C SER A 300 19.58 0.35 -2.10
N PRO A 301 18.64 -0.27 -1.37
CA PRO A 301 18.34 0.17 -0.02
C PRO A 301 19.54 0.01 0.91
N ARG A 302 19.64 0.88 1.90
CA ARG A 302 20.50 0.64 3.04
C ARG A 302 19.87 -0.48 3.87
N ASP A 303 20.61 -1.54 4.10
CA ASP A 303 20.24 -2.64 4.97
C ASP A 303 20.77 -2.34 6.39
N SER A 304 19.88 -2.40 7.38
CA SER A 304 20.21 -2.29 8.80
C SER A 304 19.51 -3.39 9.62
N SER A 305 19.36 -4.55 9.01
CA SER A 305 18.73 -5.74 9.60
C SER A 305 19.51 -6.27 10.79
N ASP A 306 18.78 -6.89 11.73
CA ASP A 306 19.33 -7.60 12.88
C ASP A 306 18.62 -8.98 13.08
N GLU A 307 18.75 -9.59 14.25
CA GLU A 307 18.12 -10.89 14.56
C GLU A 307 16.59 -10.80 14.74
N ILE A 308 16.06 -9.59 14.97
CA ILE A 308 14.64 -9.36 15.27
C ILE A 308 13.89 -8.92 14.02
N GLU A 309 14.51 -8.07 13.20
CA GLU A 309 13.89 -7.49 12.03
C GLU A 309 14.82 -7.38 10.84
N GLU A 310 14.28 -7.49 9.63
CA GLU A 310 14.92 -7.02 8.38
C GLU A 310 14.45 -5.61 8.11
N ARG A 311 15.40 -4.68 7.99
CA ARG A 311 15.11 -3.27 7.72
C ARG A 311 15.82 -2.76 6.49
N TYR A 312 15.05 -2.32 5.51
CA TYR A 312 15.53 -1.77 4.26
C TYR A 312 15.05 -0.34 4.09
N ILE A 313 15.97 0.57 3.80
CA ILE A 313 15.70 2.00 3.70
C ILE A 313 16.18 2.54 2.35
N TRP A 314 15.25 3.02 1.54
CA TRP A 314 15.50 3.71 0.29
C TRP A 314 15.45 5.23 0.51
N THR A 315 16.55 5.92 0.25
CA THR A 315 16.60 7.38 0.29
C THR A 315 16.34 7.94 -1.10
N CYS A 316 15.43 8.89 -1.20
CA CYS A 316 14.96 9.42 -2.47
C CYS A 316 15.42 10.87 -2.66
N THR A 317 15.55 11.30 -3.92
CA THR A 317 16.08 12.64 -4.26
C THR A 317 15.18 13.79 -3.82
N SER A 318 13.91 13.55 -3.61
CA SER A 318 12.88 14.53 -3.23
C SER A 318 12.78 14.79 -1.71
N GLY A 319 13.69 14.22 -0.91
CA GLY A 319 13.64 14.32 0.56
C GLY A 319 12.59 13.41 1.22
N VAL A 320 11.93 12.55 0.43
CA VAL A 320 11.07 11.47 0.96
C VAL A 320 11.90 10.21 1.21
N GLU A 321 11.36 9.31 1.99
CA GLU A 321 11.98 8.03 2.30
C GLU A 321 10.97 6.90 2.14
N THR A 322 11.43 5.75 1.68
CA THR A 322 10.65 4.51 1.65
C THR A 322 11.35 3.48 2.51
N GLN A 323 10.64 2.92 3.49
CA GLN A 323 11.18 1.92 4.42
C GLN A 323 10.35 0.64 4.40
N LEU A 324 11.03 -0.49 4.54
CA LEU A 324 10.47 -1.80 4.88
C LEU A 324 11.05 -2.27 6.21
N VAL A 325 10.17 -2.68 7.12
CA VAL A 325 10.51 -3.35 8.36
C VAL A 325 9.77 -4.68 8.40
N ASN A 326 10.51 -5.79 8.38
CA ASN A 326 9.95 -7.13 8.41
C ASN A 326 10.37 -7.82 9.72
N TYR A 327 9.44 -7.96 10.66
CA TYR A 327 9.69 -8.61 11.94
C TYR A 327 9.67 -10.13 11.79
N GLN A 328 10.76 -10.81 12.20
CA GLN A 328 10.98 -12.23 11.93
C GLN A 328 9.93 -13.15 12.58
N GLU A 329 9.46 -12.82 13.78
CA GLU A 329 8.53 -13.66 14.53
C GLU A 329 7.08 -13.10 14.59
N GLN A 330 6.77 -12.08 13.79
CA GLN A 330 5.42 -11.51 13.78
C GLN A 330 4.55 -12.14 12.70
N SER A 331 3.25 -12.18 12.99
CA SER A 331 2.20 -12.68 12.12
C SER A 331 1.33 -11.52 11.59
N HIS A 332 0.16 -11.86 11.01
CA HIS A 332 -0.80 -10.89 10.48
C HIS A 332 -1.50 -10.11 11.61
N GLY A 333 -1.02 -8.91 11.94
CA GLY A 333 -1.61 -8.11 13.01
C GLY A 333 -0.92 -6.78 13.24
N TRP A 334 -1.49 -6.02 14.16
CA TRP A 334 -0.91 -4.78 14.67
C TRP A 334 -0.24 -5.06 16.00
N ALA A 335 1.07 -5.20 16.02
CA ALA A 335 1.82 -5.54 17.23
C ALA A 335 2.10 -4.31 18.12
N PRO A 336 2.32 -4.50 19.43
CA PRO A 336 2.81 -3.45 20.31
C PRO A 336 4.10 -2.81 19.76
N GLY A 337 4.22 -1.48 19.85
CA GLY A 337 5.37 -0.73 19.33
C GLY A 337 5.21 -0.23 17.89
N TYR A 338 4.37 -0.85 17.06
CA TYR A 338 4.19 -0.42 15.66
C TYR A 338 3.72 1.03 15.57
N THR A 339 2.78 1.45 16.40
CA THR A 339 2.26 2.83 16.36
C THR A 339 3.34 3.85 16.70
N GLU A 340 4.19 3.57 17.68
CA GLU A 340 5.31 4.45 18.02
C GLU A 340 6.28 4.59 16.84
N GLU A 341 6.65 3.48 16.20
CA GLU A 341 7.52 3.47 15.04
C GLU A 341 6.91 4.23 13.86
N ILE A 342 5.62 3.99 13.59
CA ILE A 342 4.85 4.70 12.56
C ILE A 342 4.87 6.21 12.82
N LEU A 343 4.56 6.65 14.04
CA LEU A 343 4.53 8.08 14.36
C LEU A 343 5.91 8.71 14.29
N ARG A 344 6.96 8.00 14.74
CA ARG A 344 8.34 8.47 14.59
C ARG A 344 8.68 8.70 13.12
N PHE A 345 8.30 7.77 12.23
CA PHE A 345 8.48 7.92 10.80
C PHE A 345 7.67 9.09 10.23
N LEU A 346 6.37 9.17 10.51
CA LEU A 346 5.48 10.19 9.94
C LEU A 346 5.90 11.61 10.33
N PHE A 347 6.24 11.81 11.62
CA PHE A 347 6.69 13.13 12.10
C PHE A 347 8.06 13.55 11.56
N ALA A 348 8.91 12.59 11.19
CA ALA A 348 10.21 12.87 10.57
C ALA A 348 10.10 13.27 9.09
N HIS A 349 8.95 12.98 8.43
CA HIS A 349 8.77 13.16 6.99
C HIS A 349 7.60 14.08 6.63
N PRO A 350 7.58 15.35 7.09
CA PRO A 350 6.65 16.34 6.55
C PRO A 350 7.00 16.60 5.09
N ARG A 351 5.97 16.83 4.25
CA ARG A 351 6.25 17.25 2.88
C ARG A 351 6.84 18.67 2.88
N THR A 352 7.98 18.85 2.25
CA THR A 352 8.53 20.19 1.98
C THR A 352 7.61 20.94 1.00
N PRO A 353 7.32 22.21 1.21
CA PRO A 353 6.50 23.03 0.32
C PRO A 353 6.99 23.09 -1.11
#